data_6ee25857922bca2163f933919dbeb96c
#
_entry.id   6ee25857922bca2163f933919dbeb96c
#
_cell.length_a   1.000
_cell.length_b   1.000
_cell.length_c   1.000
_cell.angle_alpha   90.00
_cell.angle_beta   90.00
_cell.angle_gamma   90.00
#
_symmetry.space_group_name_H-M   'P 1'
#
loop_
_entity.id
_entity.type
_entity.pdbx_description
1 polymer ?
#
loop_
_entity_poly.entity_id
_entity_poly.type
_entity_poly.pdbx_seq_one_letter_code
_entity_poly.pdbx_strand_id
1 'polypeptide(L)' 'MKARVTVTLNCGILDPQGKAIEGALASLGVGGVSSVRQGKVFDIEIKGRDRKAAQAALKQAADKLLANTLIENYQVEVK' A
#
# COMPACT_ATOMS: atom_id res chain seq x y z
N MET A 1 12.81 -6.31 14.91
CA MET A 1 11.76 -6.93 14.09
C MET A 1 11.48 -6.04 12.89
N LYS A 2 11.36 -6.62 11.73
CA LYS A 2 11.05 -5.86 10.52
C LYS A 2 9.59 -6.06 10.14
N ALA A 3 8.95 -5.01 9.64
CA ALA A 3 7.57 -5.05 9.23
C ALA A 3 7.36 -4.26 7.95
N ARG A 4 6.31 -4.60 7.24
CA ARG A 4 5.92 -3.89 6.02
C ARG A 4 4.45 -3.55 6.08
N VAL A 5 4.14 -2.29 5.81
CA VAL A 5 2.75 -1.82 5.66
C VAL A 5 2.55 -1.44 4.21
N THR A 6 1.59 -2.08 3.57
CA THR A 6 1.24 -1.80 2.17
C THR A 6 -0.12 -1.11 2.15
N VAL A 7 -0.18 0.04 1.49
CA VAL A 7 -1.38 0.88 1.39
C VAL A 7 -1.80 0.98 -0.07
N THR A 8 -3.06 0.64 -0.36
CA THR A 8 -3.60 0.72 -1.72
C THR A 8 -4.98 1.41 -1.67
N LEU A 9 -5.36 2.03 -2.79
CA LEU A 9 -6.69 2.63 -2.90
C LEU A 9 -7.77 1.55 -2.90
N ASN A 10 -8.92 1.86 -2.30
CA ASN A 10 -10.07 0.98 -2.31
C ASN A 10 -10.54 0.72 -3.74
N CYS A 11 -11.14 -0.45 -3.94
CA CYS A 11 -11.77 -0.80 -5.20
C CYS A 11 -12.87 0.23 -5.52
N GLY A 12 -12.88 0.72 -6.74
CA GLY A 12 -13.85 1.73 -7.18
C GLY A 12 -13.40 3.17 -7.00
N ILE A 13 -12.30 3.41 -6.28
CA ILE A 13 -11.70 4.74 -6.19
C ILE A 13 -10.80 4.96 -7.39
N LEU A 14 -10.95 6.09 -8.07
CA LEU A 14 -10.13 6.44 -9.22
C LEU A 14 -8.68 6.65 -8.79
N ASP A 15 -7.76 6.00 -9.49
CA ASP A 15 -6.33 6.17 -9.29
C ASP A 15 -5.76 6.93 -10.49
N PRO A 16 -5.65 8.27 -10.40
CA PRO A 16 -5.17 9.06 -11.54
C PRO A 16 -3.71 8.75 -11.89
N GLN A 17 -2.89 8.38 -10.92
CA GLN A 17 -1.51 7.99 -11.18
C GLN A 17 -1.42 6.65 -11.89
N GLY A 18 -2.22 5.68 -11.46
CA GLY A 18 -2.31 4.40 -12.15
C GLY A 18 -2.79 4.54 -13.58
N LYS A 19 -3.78 5.40 -13.82
CA LYS A 19 -4.28 5.69 -15.18
C LYS A 19 -3.21 6.33 -16.04
N ALA A 20 -2.45 7.27 -15.52
CA ALA A 20 -1.36 7.90 -16.25
C ALA A 20 -0.28 6.88 -16.62
N ILE A 21 0.04 5.96 -15.72
CA ILE A 21 1.01 4.90 -15.98
C ILE A 21 0.48 3.96 -17.06
N GLU A 22 -0.80 3.61 -17.04
CA GLU A 22 -1.41 2.80 -18.10
C GLU A 22 -1.21 3.43 -19.47
N GLY A 23 -1.48 4.74 -19.58
CA GLY A 23 -1.30 5.48 -20.82
C GLY A 23 0.16 5.52 -21.27
N ALA A 24 1.07 5.74 -20.32
CA ALA A 24 2.50 5.78 -20.62
C ALA A 24 3.01 4.42 -21.11
N LEU A 25 2.57 3.32 -20.49
CA LEU A 25 2.97 1.99 -20.91
C LEU A 25 2.47 1.68 -22.33
N ALA A 26 1.24 2.09 -22.65
CA ALA A 26 0.72 1.92 -23.99
C ALA A 26 1.54 2.70 -25.02
N SER A 27 1.95 3.93 -24.69
CA SER A 27 2.80 4.76 -25.54
C SER A 27 4.18 4.14 -25.77
N LEU A 28 4.69 3.38 -24.77
CA LEU A 28 5.98 2.71 -24.90
C LEU A 28 5.89 1.37 -25.64
N GLY A 29 4.71 0.97 -26.06
CA GLY A 29 4.52 -0.27 -26.80
C GLY A 29 4.43 -1.50 -25.91
N VAL A 30 4.24 -1.33 -24.60
CA VAL A 30 4.04 -2.45 -23.68
C VAL A 30 2.60 -2.93 -23.81
N GLY A 31 2.41 -4.12 -24.40
CA GLY A 31 1.09 -4.69 -24.61
C GLY A 31 0.65 -5.57 -23.45
N GLY A 32 -0.66 -5.84 -23.39
CA GLY A 32 -1.21 -6.79 -22.42
C GLY A 32 -1.49 -6.20 -21.03
N VAL A 33 -1.25 -4.93 -20.82
CA VAL A 33 -1.55 -4.27 -19.55
C VAL A 33 -3.00 -3.80 -19.54
N SER A 34 -3.83 -4.42 -18.69
CA SER A 34 -5.25 -4.07 -18.61
C SER A 34 -5.54 -3.00 -17.57
N SER A 35 -4.76 -2.96 -16.49
CA SER A 35 -4.93 -1.95 -15.46
C SER A 35 -3.65 -1.78 -14.65
N VAL A 36 -3.47 -0.59 -14.10
CA VAL A 36 -2.36 -0.27 -13.19
C VAL A 36 -2.93 0.46 -11.99
N ARG A 37 -2.53 0.02 -10.79
CA ARG A 37 -2.88 0.69 -9.55
C ARG A 37 -1.58 0.98 -8.79
N GLN A 38 -1.47 2.21 -8.29
CA GLN A 38 -0.30 2.62 -7.53
C GLN A 38 -0.63 2.58 -6.05
N GLY A 39 0.32 2.12 -5.24
CA GLY A 39 0.18 2.09 -3.80
C GLY A 39 1.44 2.59 -3.12
N LYS A 40 1.45 2.53 -1.81
CA LYS A 40 2.59 2.92 -0.98
C LYS A 40 3.05 1.74 -0.17
N VAL A 41 4.35 1.65 0.06
CA VAL A 41 4.95 0.62 0.91
C VAL A 41 5.79 1.31 1.97
N PHE A 42 5.56 0.97 3.22
CA PHE A 42 6.36 1.46 4.34
C PHE A 42 7.13 0.28 4.94
N ASP A 43 8.44 0.33 4.87
CA ASP A 43 9.29 -0.63 5.55
C ASP A 43 9.66 -0.05 6.91
N ILE A 44 9.29 -0.76 7.96
CA ILE A 44 9.40 -0.26 9.33
C ILE A 44 10.24 -1.24 10.14
N GLU A 45 11.16 -0.70 10.89
CA GLU A 45 11.91 -1.47 11.87
C GLU A 45 11.38 -1.13 13.25
N ILE A 46 10.89 -2.15 13.96
CA ILE A 46 10.29 -1.98 15.28
C ILE A 46 11.08 -2.76 16.32
N LYS A 47 11.29 -2.15 17.47
CA LYS A 47 12.00 -2.79 18.58
C LYS A 47 11.05 -3.74 19.30
N GLY A 48 11.60 -4.85 19.80
CA GLY A 48 10.85 -5.83 20.55
C GLY A 48 10.77 -7.17 19.84
N ARG A 49 10.15 -8.14 20.51
CA ARG A 49 10.05 -9.51 20.01
C ARG A 49 8.62 -10.04 19.96
N ASP A 50 7.67 -9.25 20.42
CA ASP A 50 6.27 -9.65 20.44
C ASP A 50 5.59 -9.25 19.13
N ARG A 51 5.36 -10.24 18.27
CA ARG A 51 4.73 -10.02 16.96
C ARG A 51 3.31 -9.49 17.10
N LYS A 52 2.56 -9.95 18.08
CA LYS A 52 1.17 -9.51 18.26
C LYS A 52 1.12 -8.05 18.67
N ALA A 53 1.97 -7.62 19.58
CA ALA A 53 2.05 -6.23 20.00
C ALA A 53 2.51 -5.35 18.86
N ALA A 54 3.52 -5.79 18.10
CA ALA A 54 4.02 -5.06 16.94
C ALA A 54 2.92 -4.90 15.88
N GLN A 55 2.19 -5.97 15.58
CA GLN A 55 1.13 -5.93 14.59
C GLN A 55 0.00 -4.99 15.01
N ALA A 56 -0.39 -5.03 16.28
CA ALA A 56 -1.42 -4.14 16.80
C ALA A 56 -0.99 -2.67 16.73
N ALA A 57 0.26 -2.38 17.10
CA ALA A 57 0.79 -1.02 17.04
C ALA A 57 0.84 -0.51 15.60
N LEU A 58 1.25 -1.34 14.66
CA LEU A 58 1.34 -0.97 13.25
C LEU A 58 -0.04 -0.79 12.62
N LYS A 59 -1.02 -1.57 13.02
CA LYS A 59 -2.41 -1.36 12.59
C LYS A 59 -2.93 0.00 13.04
N GLN A 60 -2.66 0.39 14.28
CA GLN A 60 -3.03 1.71 14.76
C GLN A 60 -2.33 2.81 13.98
N ALA A 61 -1.03 2.63 13.72
CA ALA A 61 -0.27 3.61 12.94
C ALA A 61 -0.82 3.76 11.53
N ALA A 62 -1.18 2.64 10.90
CA ALA A 62 -1.77 2.65 9.56
C ALA A 62 -3.12 3.36 9.56
N ASP A 63 -3.99 3.04 10.53
CA ASP A 63 -5.31 3.66 10.62
C ASP A 63 -5.23 5.16 10.84
N LYS A 64 -4.29 5.61 11.67
CA LYS A 64 -4.25 7.01 12.13
C LYS A 64 -3.38 7.90 11.28
N LEU A 65 -2.40 7.34 10.57
CA LEU A 65 -1.39 8.14 9.89
C LEU A 65 -1.06 7.67 8.48
N LEU A 66 -0.76 6.38 8.31
CA LEU A 66 -0.17 5.89 7.08
C LEU A 66 -1.19 5.76 5.94
N ALA A 67 -2.42 5.44 6.27
CA ALA A 67 -3.48 5.25 5.30
C ALA A 67 -4.65 6.19 5.57
N ASN A 68 -5.26 6.68 4.48
CA ASN A 68 -6.55 7.37 4.59
C ASN A 68 -7.64 6.32 4.48
N THR A 69 -8.16 5.87 5.61
CA THR A 69 -9.09 4.73 5.67
C THR A 69 -10.44 4.99 5.00
N LEU A 70 -10.73 6.23 4.62
CA LEU A 70 -11.93 6.55 3.85
C LEU A 70 -11.80 6.06 2.40
N ILE A 71 -10.58 6.05 1.85
CA ILE A 71 -10.35 5.73 0.44
C ILE A 71 -9.26 4.69 0.23
N GLU A 72 -8.57 4.28 1.29
CA GLU A 72 -7.43 3.36 1.18
C GLU A 72 -7.59 2.15 2.08
N ASN A 73 -7.08 1.03 1.63
CA ASN A 73 -6.89 -0.18 2.41
C ASN A 73 -5.41 -0.33 2.77
N TYR A 74 -5.13 -1.10 3.80
CA TYR A 74 -3.76 -1.40 4.16
C TYR A 74 -3.60 -2.86 4.59
N GLN A 75 -2.38 -3.36 4.47
CA GLN A 75 -1.98 -4.65 4.99
C GLN A 75 -0.73 -4.49 5.84
N VAL A 76 -0.69 -5.15 6.98
CA VAL A 76 0.47 -5.16 7.88
C VAL A 76 1.07 -6.55 7.88
N GLU A 77 2.36 -6.63 7.56
CA GLU A 77 3.11 -7.87 7.57
C GLU A 77 4.30 -7.72 8.51
N VAL A 78 4.35 -8.56 9.55
CA VAL A 78 5.47 -8.59 10.49
C VAL A 78 6.32 -9.81 10.17
N LYS A 79 7.58 -9.57 9.87
CA LYS A 79 8.52 -10.64 9.48
C LYS A 79 9.33 -11.17 10.62
#